data_961728c941f66042404f9e43a7fda051
#
_entry.id   961728c941f66042404f9e43a7fda051
#
_cell.length_a   1.000
_cell.length_b   1.000
_cell.length_c   1.000
_cell.angle_alpha   90.00
_cell.angle_beta   90.00
_cell.angle_gamma   90.00
#
_symmetry.space_group_name_H-M   'P 1'
#
loop_
_entity.id
_entity.type
_entity.pdbx_description
1 polymer ?
#
loop_
_entity_poly.entity_id
_entity_poly.type
_entity_poly.pdbx_seq_one_letter_code
_entity_poly.pdbx_strand_id
1 'polypeptide(L)'
;MKSRSLQSKLFLAYISLACLILFSFAVFFYAFVSRQLKDSQISAMNTLNSSFQTQVDSAIRNLDAVSVNINYSNQSKTILDKSFNLSISSDMLSDMSDLFISLSGTELKADQVNLYDFSGYVLEAGISTIVKKTDGSKDEWIEAARELEGKKVLTPPYCTREYTKSATYDQWFISLYRSFNNQYKRSVGVIETAKQCKSVFKSIITYKKKNHEDAASVYVFDSNGDLIYPYDISQEYKAALQPYFELTKGDDSALTLASPLSGRTEYAAEAVSSYTGYTYLTIQPESVVLAPVYNLLRILAAIVALFLTVSIFISYRLSRSVVKPVKHLKHIIQRMELDSLGQEKVTAYPVSV
;
A
#
# COMPACT_ATOMS: atom_id res chain seq x y z
N MET A 1 12.11 60.56 11.60
CA MET A 1 11.60 59.28 12.09
C MET A 1 10.70 59.56 13.31
N LYS A 2 9.35 59.31 13.17
CA LYS A 2 8.43 59.46 14.31
C LYS A 2 8.76 58.41 15.37
N SER A 3 9.20 58.84 16.57
CA SER A 3 9.46 57.95 17.70
C SER A 3 8.13 57.23 18.07
N ARG A 4 8.06 55.91 17.85
CA ARG A 4 6.94 55.10 18.29
C ARG A 4 6.79 55.24 19.79
N SER A 5 5.54 55.41 20.26
CA SER A 5 5.29 55.55 21.70
C SER A 5 5.73 54.25 22.43
N LEU A 6 6.15 54.37 23.69
CA LEU A 6 6.58 53.24 24.52
C LEU A 6 5.57 52.07 24.52
N GLN A 7 4.30 52.42 24.48
CA GLN A 7 3.18 51.49 24.38
C GLN A 7 3.21 50.69 23.07
N SER A 8 3.49 51.34 21.92
CA SER A 8 3.59 50.65 20.63
C SER A 8 4.79 49.70 20.58
N LYS A 9 5.89 50.05 21.29
CA LYS A 9 7.06 49.16 21.40
C LYS A 9 6.78 47.93 22.25
N LEU A 10 6.13 48.08 23.41
CA LEU A 10 5.74 46.98 24.29
C LEU A 10 4.74 46.07 23.61
N PHE A 11 3.71 46.61 22.96
CA PHE A 11 2.73 45.84 22.22
C PHE A 11 3.37 45.01 21.11
N LEU A 12 4.28 45.62 20.31
CA LEU A 12 4.99 44.91 19.26
C LEU A 12 5.89 43.81 19.82
N ALA A 13 6.55 44.04 20.97
CA ALA A 13 7.36 43.04 21.63
C ALA A 13 6.53 41.81 22.10
N TYR A 14 5.37 42.06 22.72
CA TYR A 14 4.48 40.95 23.15
C TYR A 14 3.91 40.16 21.97
N ILE A 15 3.48 40.83 20.90
CA ILE A 15 3.00 40.13 19.69
C ILE A 15 4.13 39.34 19.04
N SER A 16 5.34 39.92 18.91
CA SER A 16 6.46 39.19 18.32
C SER A 16 6.87 37.97 19.12
N LEU A 17 6.83 38.08 20.48
CA LEU A 17 7.08 36.93 21.36
C LEU A 17 6.01 35.86 21.20
N ALA A 18 4.73 36.24 21.18
CA ALA A 18 3.61 35.28 20.99
C ALA A 18 3.69 34.59 19.61
N CYS A 19 3.99 35.35 18.55
CA CYS A 19 4.19 34.77 17.21
C CYS A 19 5.37 33.79 17.17
N LEU A 20 6.50 34.14 17.84
CA LEU A 20 7.67 33.27 17.89
C LEU A 20 7.37 31.97 18.62
N ILE A 21 6.66 32.02 19.74
CA ILE A 21 6.24 30.80 20.48
C ILE A 21 5.32 29.94 19.62
N LEU A 22 4.29 30.54 18.99
CA LEU A 22 3.35 29.82 18.14
C LEU A 22 4.02 29.21 16.92
N PHE A 23 4.95 29.94 16.29
CA PHE A 23 5.73 29.43 15.15
C PHE A 23 6.64 28.29 15.55
N SER A 24 7.36 28.39 16.68
CA SER A 24 8.19 27.31 17.21
C SER A 24 7.36 26.07 17.52
N PHE A 25 6.18 26.25 18.14
CA PHE A 25 5.25 25.15 18.40
C PHE A 25 4.76 24.51 17.10
N ALA A 26 4.39 25.31 16.09
CA ALA A 26 3.91 24.79 14.80
C ALA A 26 4.99 23.96 14.08
N VAL A 27 6.25 24.42 14.09
CA VAL A 27 7.38 23.68 13.50
C VAL A 27 7.63 22.36 14.24
N PHE A 28 7.67 22.42 15.57
CA PHE A 28 7.83 21.20 16.39
C PHE A 28 6.69 20.21 16.17
N PHE A 29 5.45 20.69 16.19
CA PHE A 29 4.26 19.89 15.99
C PHE A 29 4.27 19.23 14.61
N TYR A 30 4.59 20.00 13.55
CA TYR A 30 4.72 19.45 12.20
C TYR A 30 5.76 18.32 12.13
N ALA A 31 6.97 18.56 12.63
CA ALA A 31 8.04 17.57 12.60
C ALA A 31 7.68 16.31 13.39
N PHE A 32 7.10 16.47 14.58
CA PHE A 32 6.69 15.35 15.45
C PHE A 32 5.57 14.52 14.82
N VAL A 33 4.48 15.16 14.38
CA VAL A 33 3.30 14.47 13.85
C VAL A 33 3.60 13.85 12.49
N SER A 34 4.38 14.52 11.63
CA SER A 34 4.79 13.96 10.34
C SER A 34 5.60 12.69 10.51
N ARG A 35 6.54 12.68 11.47
CA ARG A 35 7.33 11.49 11.76
C ARG A 35 6.46 10.36 12.31
N GLN A 36 5.59 10.64 13.26
CA GLN A 36 4.68 9.66 13.83
C GLN A 36 3.74 9.04 12.80
N LEU A 37 3.19 9.86 11.90
CA LEU A 37 2.33 9.38 10.82
C LEU A 37 3.09 8.52 9.82
N LYS A 38 4.31 8.92 9.43
CA LYS A 38 5.17 8.11 8.58
C LYS A 38 5.40 6.73 9.18
N ASP A 39 5.86 6.65 10.44
CA ASP A 39 6.18 5.40 11.11
C ASP A 39 4.93 4.52 11.27
N SER A 40 3.79 5.12 11.62
CA SER A 40 2.50 4.43 11.72
C SER A 40 2.05 3.87 10.36
N GLN A 41 2.21 4.65 9.29
CA GLN A 41 1.81 4.22 7.94
C GLN A 41 2.68 3.08 7.41
N ILE A 42 3.99 3.16 7.62
CA ILE A 42 4.92 2.08 7.27
C ILE A 42 4.56 0.79 8.02
N SER A 43 4.29 0.89 9.32
CA SER A 43 3.84 -0.26 10.12
C SER A 43 2.52 -0.85 9.60
N ALA A 44 1.56 -0.01 9.21
CA ALA A 44 0.31 -0.45 8.61
C ALA A 44 0.53 -1.16 7.26
N MET A 45 1.41 -0.62 6.40
CA MET A 45 1.75 -1.25 5.11
C MET A 45 2.47 -2.60 5.31
N ASN A 46 3.38 -2.71 6.28
CA ASN A 46 4.02 -3.99 6.63
C ASN A 46 2.99 -5.03 7.09
N THR A 47 2.02 -4.63 7.91
CA THR A 47 0.94 -5.50 8.35
C THR A 47 0.06 -5.95 7.18
N LEU A 48 -0.25 -5.04 6.25
CA LEU A 48 -0.98 -5.36 5.03
C LEU A 48 -0.22 -6.35 4.15
N ASN A 49 1.08 -6.11 3.91
CA ASN A 49 1.93 -7.02 3.13
C ASN A 49 1.97 -8.42 3.74
N SER A 50 2.16 -8.52 5.06
CA SER A 50 2.16 -9.82 5.76
C SER A 50 0.81 -10.53 5.63
N SER A 51 -0.30 -9.78 5.67
CA SER A 51 -1.64 -10.32 5.47
C SER A 51 -1.85 -10.81 4.04
N PHE A 52 -1.44 -10.03 3.03
CA PHE A 52 -1.52 -10.41 1.62
C PHE A 52 -0.65 -11.64 1.33
N GLN A 53 0.59 -11.63 1.80
CA GLN A 53 1.51 -12.77 1.71
C GLN A 53 0.87 -14.04 2.27
N THR A 54 0.36 -14.00 3.49
CA THR A 54 -0.25 -15.16 4.15
C THR A 54 -1.41 -15.72 3.35
N GLN A 55 -2.26 -14.86 2.80
CA GLN A 55 -3.45 -15.29 2.05
C GLN A 55 -3.10 -15.84 0.67
N VAL A 56 -2.17 -15.20 -0.05
CA VAL A 56 -1.70 -15.68 -1.35
C VAL A 56 -0.92 -16.99 -1.17
N ASP A 57 -0.02 -17.07 -0.20
CA ASP A 57 0.70 -18.30 0.13
C ASP A 57 -0.26 -19.44 0.48
N SER A 58 -1.34 -19.16 1.22
CA SER A 58 -2.38 -20.14 1.53
C SER A 58 -3.09 -20.66 0.27
N ALA A 59 -3.40 -19.75 -0.68
CA ALA A 59 -4.00 -20.15 -1.95
C ALA A 59 -3.06 -21.04 -2.78
N ILE A 60 -1.77 -20.71 -2.85
CA ILE A 60 -0.77 -21.52 -3.55
C ILE A 60 -0.50 -22.85 -2.82
N ARG A 61 -0.47 -22.87 -1.47
CA ARG A 61 -0.38 -24.11 -0.68
C ARG A 61 -1.56 -25.04 -0.92
N ASN A 62 -2.75 -24.50 -1.16
CA ASN A 62 -3.92 -25.30 -1.50
C ASN A 62 -3.74 -26.01 -2.85
N LEU A 63 -3.20 -25.30 -3.87
CA LEU A 63 -2.85 -25.93 -5.16
C LEU A 63 -1.79 -27.02 -4.98
N ASP A 64 -0.75 -26.73 -4.20
CA ASP A 64 0.31 -27.68 -3.89
C ASP A 64 -0.24 -28.93 -3.21
N ALA A 65 -1.08 -28.77 -2.20
CA ALA A 65 -1.71 -29.89 -1.48
C ALA A 65 -2.58 -30.75 -2.40
N VAL A 66 -3.35 -30.16 -3.32
CA VAL A 66 -4.14 -30.91 -4.30
C VAL A 66 -3.21 -31.71 -5.21
N SER A 67 -2.13 -31.11 -5.73
CA SER A 67 -1.17 -31.81 -6.61
C SER A 67 -0.47 -32.98 -5.91
N VAL A 68 -0.12 -32.80 -4.63
CA VAL A 68 0.49 -33.86 -3.80
C VAL A 68 -0.53 -34.99 -3.54
N ASN A 69 -1.75 -34.65 -3.17
CA ASN A 69 -2.79 -35.61 -2.89
C ASN A 69 -3.12 -36.48 -4.15
N ILE A 70 -3.15 -35.84 -5.33
CA ILE A 70 -3.32 -36.58 -6.60
C ILE A 70 -2.15 -37.53 -6.82
N ASN A 71 -0.90 -37.07 -6.63
CA ASN A 71 0.28 -37.89 -6.84
C ASN A 71 0.33 -39.13 -5.93
N TYR A 72 -0.23 -39.05 -4.73
CA TYR A 72 -0.26 -40.17 -3.79
C TYR A 72 -1.57 -40.96 -3.79
N SER A 73 -2.59 -40.52 -4.52
CA SER A 73 -3.87 -41.23 -4.63
C SER A 73 -3.72 -42.52 -5.44
N ASN A 74 -4.17 -43.64 -4.88
CA ASN A 74 -4.20 -44.89 -5.61
C ASN A 74 -5.20 -44.86 -6.77
N GLN A 75 -6.31 -44.15 -6.63
CA GLN A 75 -7.29 -43.94 -7.69
C GLN A 75 -6.69 -43.19 -8.88
N SER A 76 -5.94 -42.13 -8.63
CA SER A 76 -5.19 -41.37 -9.67
C SER A 76 -4.20 -42.26 -10.41
N LYS A 77 -3.47 -43.14 -9.67
CA LYS A 77 -2.53 -44.11 -10.26
C LYS A 77 -3.19 -45.10 -11.15
N THR A 78 -4.35 -45.60 -10.73
CA THR A 78 -5.15 -46.59 -11.53
C THR A 78 -5.69 -45.95 -12.82
N ILE A 79 -6.07 -44.68 -12.75
CA ILE A 79 -6.54 -43.92 -13.92
C ILE A 79 -5.39 -43.69 -14.91
N LEU A 80 -4.20 -43.30 -14.40
CA LEU A 80 -3.03 -42.97 -15.23
C LEU A 80 -2.29 -44.20 -15.79
N ASP A 81 -2.40 -45.37 -15.14
CA ASP A 81 -1.87 -46.64 -15.68
C ASP A 81 -2.64 -47.11 -16.93
N LYS A 82 -3.87 -46.60 -17.12
CA LYS A 82 -4.65 -46.81 -18.36
C LYS A 82 -4.22 -45.70 -19.33
N SER A 83 -3.42 -46.04 -20.33
CA SER A 83 -2.93 -45.09 -21.36
C SER A 83 -4.02 -44.14 -21.82
N PHE A 84 -3.75 -42.82 -21.74
CA PHE A 84 -4.65 -41.81 -22.24
C PHE A 84 -4.70 -41.94 -23.77
N ASN A 85 -5.78 -42.46 -24.27
CA ASN A 85 -6.11 -42.39 -25.69
C ASN A 85 -7.53 -41.84 -25.83
N LEU A 86 -7.90 -41.41 -27.01
CA LEU A 86 -9.23 -40.85 -27.28
C LEU A 86 -10.41 -41.83 -27.02
N SER A 87 -10.13 -43.08 -26.62
CA SER A 87 -11.13 -44.11 -26.27
C SER A 87 -11.44 -44.17 -24.79
N ILE A 88 -11.14 -43.10 -24.02
CA ILE A 88 -11.51 -43.02 -22.59
C ILE A 88 -13.03 -43.09 -22.45
N SER A 89 -13.48 -44.01 -21.60
CA SER A 89 -14.92 -44.22 -21.35
C SER A 89 -15.52 -43.06 -20.54
N SER A 90 -16.82 -42.81 -20.69
CA SER A 90 -17.57 -41.84 -19.87
C SER A 90 -17.40 -42.09 -18.38
N ASP A 91 -17.27 -43.37 -17.98
CA ASP A 91 -17.08 -43.75 -16.58
C ASP A 91 -15.77 -43.26 -16.01
N MET A 92 -14.68 -43.26 -16.79
CA MET A 92 -13.38 -42.73 -16.36
C MET A 92 -13.38 -41.19 -16.21
N LEU A 93 -14.13 -40.49 -17.06
CA LEU A 93 -14.32 -39.03 -16.90
C LEU A 93 -15.13 -38.72 -15.64
N SER A 94 -16.15 -39.55 -15.32
CA SER A 94 -16.89 -39.45 -14.07
C SER A 94 -15.99 -39.69 -12.85
N ASP A 95 -15.21 -40.78 -12.87
CA ASP A 95 -14.27 -41.12 -11.80
C ASP A 95 -13.27 -39.97 -11.54
N MET A 96 -12.77 -39.33 -12.60
CA MET A 96 -11.88 -38.18 -12.48
C MET A 96 -12.57 -36.93 -11.92
N SER A 97 -13.82 -36.70 -12.31
CA SER A 97 -14.61 -35.59 -11.76
C SER A 97 -14.86 -35.80 -10.25
N ASP A 98 -15.23 -37.00 -9.84
CA ASP A 98 -15.44 -37.34 -8.44
C ASP A 98 -14.16 -37.27 -7.62
N LEU A 99 -13.03 -37.72 -8.18
CA LEU A 99 -11.71 -37.56 -7.59
C LEU A 99 -11.36 -36.11 -7.42
N PHE A 100 -11.55 -35.27 -8.46
CA PHE A 100 -11.30 -33.83 -8.39
C PHE A 100 -12.10 -33.16 -7.27
N ILE A 101 -13.41 -33.44 -7.18
CA ILE A 101 -14.29 -32.90 -6.14
C ILE A 101 -13.81 -33.35 -4.75
N SER A 102 -13.45 -34.62 -4.58
CA SER A 102 -13.00 -35.17 -3.31
C SER A 102 -11.67 -34.53 -2.83
N LEU A 103 -10.76 -34.26 -3.75
CA LEU A 103 -9.43 -33.69 -3.44
C LEU A 103 -9.45 -32.16 -3.31
N SER A 104 -10.28 -31.48 -4.11
CA SER A 104 -10.44 -30.02 -4.04
C SER A 104 -11.25 -29.58 -2.84
N GLY A 105 -12.14 -30.45 -2.33
CA GLY A 105 -13.03 -30.14 -1.20
C GLY A 105 -14.13 -29.13 -1.56
N THR A 106 -14.98 -28.83 -0.58
CA THR A 106 -16.12 -27.91 -0.75
C THR A 106 -15.71 -26.46 -1.05
N GLU A 107 -14.50 -26.05 -0.65
CA GLU A 107 -13.98 -24.71 -0.89
C GLU A 107 -13.23 -24.57 -2.24
N LEU A 108 -13.24 -25.62 -3.07
CA LEU A 108 -12.55 -25.66 -4.37
C LEU A 108 -11.12 -25.12 -4.27
N LYS A 109 -10.23 -25.89 -3.62
CA LYS A 109 -8.80 -25.53 -3.48
C LYS A 109 -8.10 -25.29 -4.81
N ALA A 110 -8.51 -26.01 -5.87
CA ALA A 110 -8.16 -25.77 -7.26
C ALA A 110 -9.44 -25.57 -8.09
N ASP A 111 -9.38 -24.75 -9.13
CA ASP A 111 -10.50 -24.55 -10.06
C ASP A 111 -10.42 -25.53 -11.24
N GLN A 112 -9.20 -26.00 -11.56
CA GLN A 112 -8.92 -26.96 -12.62
C GLN A 112 -7.76 -27.87 -12.22
N VAL A 113 -7.85 -29.15 -12.60
CA VAL A 113 -6.76 -30.12 -12.52
C VAL A 113 -6.60 -30.76 -13.88
N ASN A 114 -5.38 -30.82 -14.38
CA ASN A 114 -5.05 -31.45 -15.64
C ASN A 114 -3.97 -32.50 -15.43
N LEU A 115 -4.13 -33.64 -16.05
CA LEU A 115 -3.15 -34.73 -16.05
C LEU A 115 -2.61 -34.89 -17.46
N TYR A 116 -1.35 -34.53 -17.67
CA TYR A 116 -0.66 -34.71 -18.95
C TYR A 116 0.09 -36.03 -18.98
N ASP A 117 -0.12 -36.84 -20.02
CA ASP A 117 0.74 -37.97 -20.28
C ASP A 117 1.90 -37.58 -21.21
N PHE A 118 2.88 -38.45 -21.34
CA PHE A 118 4.00 -38.22 -22.26
C PHE A 118 3.69 -38.66 -23.71
N SER A 119 2.46 -39.11 -24.00
CA SER A 119 1.99 -39.42 -25.34
C SER A 119 1.31 -38.24 -26.03
N GLY A 120 1.24 -37.09 -25.35
CA GLY A 120 0.66 -35.84 -25.87
C GLY A 120 -0.85 -35.73 -25.66
N TYR A 121 -1.39 -36.39 -24.63
CA TYR A 121 -2.78 -36.23 -24.23
C TYR A 121 -2.90 -35.57 -22.85
N VAL A 122 -4.00 -34.87 -22.65
CA VAL A 122 -4.39 -34.29 -21.35
C VAL A 122 -5.78 -34.75 -20.96
N LEU A 123 -5.92 -35.15 -19.70
CA LEU A 123 -7.19 -35.40 -19.05
C LEU A 123 -7.46 -34.21 -18.11
N GLU A 124 -8.50 -33.46 -18.40
CA GLU A 124 -8.94 -32.29 -17.64
C GLU A 124 -10.05 -32.64 -16.67
N ALA A 125 -10.04 -32.02 -15.46
CA ALA A 125 -11.11 -32.13 -14.48
C ALA A 125 -11.29 -30.80 -13.73
N GLY A 126 -12.52 -30.33 -13.59
CA GLY A 126 -12.86 -29.09 -12.92
C GLY A 126 -13.82 -28.24 -13.73
N ILE A 127 -13.42 -27.02 -14.11
CA ILE A 127 -14.22 -26.13 -14.97
C ILE A 127 -14.47 -26.81 -16.33
N SER A 128 -13.44 -27.39 -16.89
CA SER A 128 -13.53 -28.30 -18.08
C SER A 128 -13.25 -29.73 -17.65
N THR A 129 -14.04 -30.67 -18.17
CA THR A 129 -13.84 -32.11 -17.96
C THR A 129 -13.87 -32.80 -19.32
N ILE A 130 -12.68 -33.08 -19.85
CA ILE A 130 -12.48 -33.60 -21.19
C ILE A 130 -11.13 -34.31 -21.33
N VAL A 131 -11.03 -35.22 -22.31
CA VAL A 131 -9.74 -35.70 -22.79
C VAL A 131 -9.47 -35.13 -24.18
N LYS A 132 -8.31 -34.58 -24.39
CA LYS A 132 -7.88 -34.00 -25.68
C LYS A 132 -6.39 -34.19 -25.90
N LYS A 133 -5.93 -33.98 -27.12
CA LYS A 133 -4.51 -33.83 -27.39
C LYS A 133 -4.02 -32.47 -26.87
N THR A 134 -2.79 -32.43 -26.38
CA THR A 134 -2.11 -31.17 -26.04
C THR A 134 -1.84 -30.38 -27.31
N ASP A 135 -1.90 -29.05 -27.19
CA ASP A 135 -1.59 -28.13 -28.30
C ASP A 135 -0.15 -27.60 -28.24
N GLY A 136 0.64 -28.07 -27.27
CA GLY A 136 2.03 -27.63 -27.05
C GLY A 136 2.19 -26.28 -26.34
N SER A 137 1.11 -25.57 -26.05
CA SER A 137 1.15 -24.25 -25.42
C SER A 137 1.76 -24.24 -24.02
N LYS A 138 1.80 -25.39 -23.35
CA LYS A 138 2.27 -25.58 -21.96
C LYS A 138 3.52 -26.46 -21.85
N ASP A 139 4.11 -26.84 -22.98
CA ASP A 139 5.25 -27.78 -23.03
C ASP A 139 6.44 -27.32 -22.18
N GLU A 140 6.73 -26.01 -22.13
CA GLU A 140 7.80 -25.44 -21.31
C GLU A 140 7.60 -25.77 -19.83
N TRP A 141 6.40 -25.61 -19.29
CA TRP A 141 6.09 -25.87 -17.88
C TRP A 141 6.02 -27.36 -17.57
N ILE A 142 5.55 -28.15 -18.53
CA ILE A 142 5.49 -29.62 -18.43
C ILE A 142 6.91 -30.18 -18.37
N GLU A 143 7.82 -29.72 -19.23
CA GLU A 143 9.21 -30.18 -19.24
C GLU A 143 9.96 -29.71 -17.99
N ALA A 144 9.79 -28.46 -17.57
CA ALA A 144 10.34 -27.96 -16.30
C ALA A 144 9.90 -28.80 -15.10
N ALA A 145 8.61 -29.19 -15.02
CA ALA A 145 8.12 -30.05 -13.96
C ALA A 145 8.68 -31.46 -14.01
N ARG A 146 8.94 -31.97 -15.21
CA ARG A 146 9.57 -33.27 -15.41
C ARG A 146 11.01 -33.31 -14.92
N GLU A 147 11.79 -32.27 -15.25
CA GLU A 147 13.19 -32.13 -14.84
C GLU A 147 13.36 -32.00 -13.32
N LEU A 148 12.40 -31.34 -12.66
CA LEU A 148 12.45 -31.13 -11.19
C LEU A 148 11.99 -32.33 -10.34
N GLU A 149 11.72 -33.50 -10.95
CA GLU A 149 11.50 -34.79 -10.29
C GLU A 149 10.55 -34.74 -9.09
N GLY A 150 9.38 -34.14 -9.26
CA GLY A 150 8.33 -34.06 -8.23
C GLY A 150 8.37 -32.80 -7.36
N LYS A 151 9.33 -31.88 -7.58
CA LYS A 151 9.22 -30.54 -7.04
C LYS A 151 8.17 -29.75 -7.84
N LYS A 152 7.66 -28.69 -7.24
CA LYS A 152 6.66 -27.82 -7.88
C LYS A 152 7.30 -26.83 -8.84
N VAL A 153 6.61 -26.58 -9.95
CA VAL A 153 6.85 -25.45 -10.85
C VAL A 153 5.63 -24.53 -10.74
N LEU A 154 5.82 -23.27 -10.38
CA LEU A 154 4.73 -22.30 -10.31
C LEU A 154 4.84 -21.36 -11.52
N THR A 155 3.74 -21.19 -12.27
CA THR A 155 3.72 -20.31 -13.43
C THR A 155 3.52 -18.86 -13.04
N PRO A 156 3.98 -17.89 -13.85
CA PRO A 156 3.41 -16.55 -13.80
C PRO A 156 1.92 -16.57 -14.17
N PRO A 157 1.17 -15.50 -13.87
CA PRO A 157 -0.20 -15.34 -14.35
C PRO A 157 -0.27 -15.41 -15.87
N TYR A 158 -1.12 -16.27 -16.40
CA TYR A 158 -1.36 -16.40 -17.82
C TYR A 158 -2.87 -16.34 -18.14
N CYS A 159 -3.18 -15.84 -19.32
CA CYS A 159 -4.55 -15.70 -19.80
C CYS A 159 -4.91 -16.88 -20.69
N THR A 160 -6.04 -17.53 -20.40
CA THR A 160 -6.54 -18.63 -21.24
C THR A 160 -8.06 -18.63 -21.33
N ARG A 161 -8.56 -19.16 -22.45
CA ARG A 161 -9.98 -19.44 -22.68
C ARG A 161 -10.30 -20.94 -22.57
N GLU A 162 -9.29 -21.77 -22.42
CA GLU A 162 -9.45 -23.24 -22.47
C GLU A 162 -10.42 -23.78 -21.45
N TYR A 163 -10.43 -23.19 -20.23
CA TYR A 163 -11.27 -23.67 -19.12
C TYR A 163 -12.66 -23.04 -19.08
N THR A 164 -13.03 -22.21 -20.04
CA THR A 164 -14.32 -21.51 -20.01
C THR A 164 -15.27 -22.09 -21.04
N LYS A 165 -16.44 -22.56 -20.61
CA LYS A 165 -17.55 -22.93 -21.50
C LYS A 165 -18.14 -21.70 -22.23
N SER A 166 -17.87 -20.50 -21.75
CA SER A 166 -18.33 -19.24 -22.31
C SER A 166 -17.14 -18.51 -22.94
N ALA A 167 -17.05 -18.49 -24.24
CA ALA A 167 -16.01 -17.82 -25.03
C ALA A 167 -15.97 -16.27 -24.88
N THR A 168 -16.70 -15.71 -23.93
CA THR A 168 -16.98 -14.27 -23.87
C THR A 168 -15.92 -13.49 -23.10
N TYR A 169 -15.14 -14.11 -22.18
CA TYR A 169 -14.18 -13.42 -21.33
C TYR A 169 -12.89 -14.19 -21.18
N ASP A 170 -11.77 -13.49 -21.37
CA ASP A 170 -10.45 -13.98 -21.02
C ASP A 170 -10.34 -14.14 -19.49
N GLN A 171 -9.78 -15.26 -19.04
CA GLN A 171 -9.58 -15.53 -17.62
C GLN A 171 -8.11 -15.75 -17.33
N TRP A 172 -7.67 -15.17 -16.24
CA TRP A 172 -6.29 -15.27 -15.78
C TRP A 172 -6.17 -16.35 -14.71
N PHE A 173 -5.15 -17.21 -14.88
CA PHE A 173 -4.84 -18.31 -13.98
C PHE A 173 -3.39 -18.26 -13.52
N ILE A 174 -3.14 -18.87 -12.37
CA ILE A 174 -1.83 -19.34 -11.92
C ILE A 174 -1.94 -20.85 -11.79
N SER A 175 -0.95 -21.55 -12.31
CA SER A 175 -0.87 -23.01 -12.25
C SER A 175 0.38 -23.48 -11.52
N LEU A 176 0.24 -24.61 -10.86
CA LEU A 176 1.32 -25.36 -10.28
C LEU A 176 1.44 -26.70 -11.00
N TYR A 177 2.62 -26.96 -11.55
CA TYR A 177 2.96 -28.20 -12.22
C TYR A 177 3.83 -29.07 -11.33
N ARG A 178 3.62 -30.39 -11.42
CA ARG A 178 4.40 -31.41 -10.69
C ARG A 178 4.45 -32.71 -11.48
N SER A 179 5.63 -33.34 -11.58
CA SER A 179 5.73 -34.66 -12.19
C SER A 179 4.94 -35.70 -11.38
N PHE A 180 4.23 -36.57 -12.11
CA PHE A 180 3.43 -37.64 -11.53
C PHE A 180 4.16 -38.97 -11.64
N ASN A 181 4.25 -39.69 -10.53
CA ASN A 181 4.92 -41.00 -10.47
C ASN A 181 3.95 -42.14 -10.30
N ASN A 182 4.12 -43.20 -11.09
CA ASN A 182 3.36 -44.43 -10.92
C ASN A 182 3.77 -45.18 -9.65
N GLN A 183 3.14 -46.33 -9.41
CA GLN A 183 3.44 -47.22 -8.27
C GLN A 183 4.91 -47.67 -8.21
N TYR A 184 5.63 -47.68 -9.35
CA TYR A 184 7.04 -48.07 -9.47
C TYR A 184 7.98 -46.86 -9.34
N LYS A 185 7.48 -45.69 -8.92
CA LYS A 185 8.22 -44.41 -8.81
C LYS A 185 8.83 -43.92 -10.14
N ARG A 186 8.28 -44.35 -11.27
CA ARG A 186 8.64 -43.80 -12.60
C ARG A 186 7.72 -42.64 -12.93
N SER A 187 8.28 -41.54 -13.41
CA SER A 187 7.47 -40.43 -13.92
C SER A 187 6.72 -40.87 -15.17
N VAL A 188 5.41 -40.77 -15.15
CA VAL A 188 4.49 -41.20 -16.25
C VAL A 188 3.71 -40.01 -16.80
N GLY A 189 3.79 -38.87 -16.18
CA GLY A 189 3.08 -37.68 -16.61
C GLY A 189 3.34 -36.47 -15.72
N VAL A 190 2.57 -35.42 -15.93
CA VAL A 190 2.62 -34.19 -15.15
C VAL A 190 1.24 -33.78 -14.70
N ILE A 191 1.11 -33.39 -13.44
CA ILE A 191 -0.11 -32.82 -12.86
C ILE A 191 -0.01 -31.31 -12.95
N GLU A 192 -1.03 -30.67 -13.48
CA GLU A 192 -1.29 -29.25 -13.33
C GLU A 192 -2.45 -29.03 -12.37
N THR A 193 -2.30 -28.15 -11.40
CA THR A 193 -3.39 -27.61 -10.58
C THR A 193 -3.48 -26.13 -10.80
N ALA A 194 -4.62 -25.63 -11.26
CA ALA A 194 -4.81 -24.23 -11.65
C ALA A 194 -5.88 -23.53 -10.81
N LYS A 195 -5.65 -22.24 -10.51
CA LYS A 195 -6.61 -21.38 -9.83
C LYS A 195 -6.66 -20.00 -10.46
N GLN A 196 -7.88 -19.45 -10.52
CA GLN A 196 -8.09 -18.11 -11.06
C GLN A 196 -7.36 -17.06 -10.24
N CYS A 197 -6.62 -16.16 -10.90
CA CYS A 197 -5.88 -15.05 -10.26
C CYS A 197 -6.77 -14.19 -9.36
N LYS A 198 -8.04 -13.96 -9.75
CA LYS A 198 -9.00 -13.22 -8.92
C LYS A 198 -9.24 -13.86 -7.55
N SER A 199 -9.12 -15.19 -7.46
CA SER A 199 -9.26 -15.94 -6.21
C SER A 199 -7.96 -15.95 -5.42
N VAL A 200 -6.82 -16.08 -6.10
CA VAL A 200 -5.49 -16.04 -5.47
C VAL A 200 -5.23 -14.66 -4.84
N PHE A 201 -5.51 -13.58 -5.57
CA PHE A 201 -5.30 -12.19 -5.13
C PHE A 201 -6.54 -11.53 -4.54
N LYS A 202 -7.52 -12.31 -4.08
CA LYS A 202 -8.80 -11.81 -3.56
C LYS A 202 -8.63 -10.77 -2.46
N SER A 203 -7.66 -10.96 -1.56
CA SER A 203 -7.40 -10.02 -0.46
C SER A 203 -6.95 -8.65 -0.97
N ILE A 204 -6.02 -8.61 -1.91
CA ILE A 204 -5.52 -7.37 -2.51
C ILE A 204 -6.63 -6.67 -3.30
N ILE A 205 -7.39 -7.42 -4.11
CA ILE A 205 -8.51 -6.88 -4.88
C ILE A 205 -9.58 -6.29 -3.96
N THR A 206 -9.91 -6.99 -2.87
CA THR A 206 -10.90 -6.52 -1.88
C THR A 206 -10.42 -5.28 -1.16
N TYR A 207 -9.16 -5.22 -0.77
CA TYR A 207 -8.53 -4.04 -0.17
C TYR A 207 -8.64 -2.82 -1.09
N LYS A 208 -8.25 -2.96 -2.37
CA LYS A 208 -8.35 -1.89 -3.36
C LYS A 208 -9.78 -1.40 -3.56
N LYS A 209 -10.75 -2.31 -3.65
CA LYS A 209 -12.17 -1.95 -3.81
C LYS A 209 -12.74 -1.21 -2.60
N LYS A 210 -12.29 -1.56 -1.38
CA LYS A 210 -12.80 -0.94 -0.14
C LYS A 210 -12.25 0.47 0.08
N ASN A 211 -11.00 0.72 -0.29
CA ASN A 211 -10.30 1.97 0.05
C ASN A 211 -10.21 2.95 -1.13
N HIS A 212 -10.68 2.59 -2.33
CA HIS A 212 -10.74 3.45 -3.53
C HIS A 212 -9.43 4.24 -3.78
N GLU A 213 -9.55 5.58 -3.90
CA GLU A 213 -8.42 6.47 -4.21
C GLU A 213 -7.38 6.57 -3.09
N ASP A 214 -7.77 6.31 -1.83
CA ASP A 214 -6.86 6.33 -0.67
C ASP A 214 -6.10 5.01 -0.49
N ALA A 215 -6.42 3.98 -1.31
CA ALA A 215 -5.75 2.70 -1.24
C ALA A 215 -4.29 2.82 -1.65
N ALA A 216 -3.40 2.26 -0.82
CA ALA A 216 -2.02 2.08 -1.21
C ALA A 216 -1.92 1.20 -2.47
N SER A 217 -0.99 1.51 -3.36
CA SER A 217 -0.68 0.67 -4.52
C SER A 217 0.04 -0.58 -4.05
N VAL A 218 -0.40 -1.74 -4.54
CA VAL A 218 0.18 -3.04 -4.18
C VAL A 218 0.71 -3.70 -5.44
N TYR A 219 1.97 -4.09 -5.41
CA TYR A 219 2.65 -4.84 -6.47
C TYR A 219 3.20 -6.14 -5.90
N VAL A 220 3.14 -7.20 -6.68
CA VAL A 220 3.74 -8.49 -6.31
C VAL A 220 4.66 -8.90 -7.45
N PHE A 221 5.91 -9.17 -7.11
CA PHE A 221 6.92 -9.64 -8.06
C PHE A 221 7.34 -11.06 -7.68
N ASP A 222 7.82 -11.82 -8.64
CA ASP A 222 8.47 -13.10 -8.37
C ASP A 222 9.97 -12.91 -8.00
N SER A 223 10.68 -14.02 -7.78
CA SER A 223 12.10 -14.02 -7.44
C SER A 223 13.02 -13.48 -8.55
N ASN A 224 12.54 -13.47 -9.80
CA ASN A 224 13.27 -12.94 -10.94
C ASN A 224 13.01 -11.45 -11.15
N GLY A 225 11.99 -10.90 -10.45
CA GLY A 225 11.53 -9.54 -10.59
C GLY A 225 10.39 -9.37 -11.60
N ASP A 226 9.85 -10.46 -12.12
CA ASP A 226 8.70 -10.39 -13.00
C ASP A 226 7.42 -10.03 -12.22
N LEU A 227 6.64 -9.10 -12.77
CA LEU A 227 5.42 -8.62 -12.13
C LEU A 227 4.31 -9.68 -12.20
N ILE A 228 3.88 -10.15 -11.02
CA ILE A 228 2.82 -11.14 -10.82
C ILE A 228 1.46 -10.46 -10.56
N TYR A 229 1.44 -9.34 -9.85
CA TYR A 229 0.23 -8.56 -9.60
C TYR A 229 0.54 -7.06 -9.65
N PRO A 230 -0.29 -6.26 -10.32
CA PRO A 230 -1.47 -6.61 -11.12
C PRO A 230 -1.12 -7.41 -12.39
N TYR A 231 -1.95 -8.41 -12.71
CA TYR A 231 -1.70 -9.33 -13.82
C TYR A 231 -2.35 -8.88 -15.14
N ASP A 232 -3.47 -8.18 -15.07
CA ASP A 232 -4.27 -7.73 -16.21
C ASP A 232 -3.91 -6.29 -16.59
N ILE A 233 -2.68 -6.09 -17.04
CA ILE A 233 -2.17 -4.77 -17.48
C ILE A 233 -1.29 -4.92 -18.73
N SER A 234 -1.10 -3.80 -19.45
CA SER A 234 -0.25 -3.79 -20.65
C SER A 234 1.21 -4.08 -20.34
N GLN A 235 1.93 -4.63 -21.30
CA GLN A 235 3.38 -4.88 -21.15
C GLN A 235 4.19 -3.59 -20.95
N GLU A 236 3.76 -2.49 -21.57
CA GLU A 236 4.38 -1.18 -21.38
C GLU A 236 4.28 -0.72 -19.90
N TYR A 237 3.10 -0.92 -19.28
CA TYR A 237 2.92 -0.57 -17.86
C TYR A 237 3.68 -1.52 -16.93
N LYS A 238 3.78 -2.82 -17.27
CA LYS A 238 4.64 -3.76 -16.54
C LYS A 238 6.09 -3.31 -16.54
N ALA A 239 6.62 -2.92 -17.72
CA ALA A 239 7.98 -2.43 -17.84
C ALA A 239 8.22 -1.15 -17.03
N ALA A 240 7.24 -0.24 -16.97
CA ALA A 240 7.32 0.98 -16.16
C ALA A 240 7.35 0.71 -14.65
N LEU A 241 6.83 -0.44 -14.19
CA LEU A 241 6.84 -0.86 -12.78
C LEU A 241 8.12 -1.62 -12.38
N GLN A 242 8.87 -2.14 -13.35
CA GLN A 242 10.09 -2.92 -13.10
C GLN A 242 11.11 -2.21 -12.18
N PRO A 243 11.36 -0.88 -12.31
CA PRO A 243 12.28 -0.18 -11.42
C PRO A 243 11.93 -0.26 -9.94
N TYR A 244 10.65 -0.45 -9.58
CA TYR A 244 10.27 -0.63 -8.18
C TYR A 244 10.88 -1.89 -7.56
N PHE A 245 10.97 -2.99 -8.32
CA PHE A 245 11.60 -4.21 -7.83
C PHE A 245 13.11 -4.02 -7.56
N GLU A 246 13.80 -3.26 -8.41
CA GLU A 246 15.22 -2.97 -8.18
C GLU A 246 15.46 -2.14 -6.92
N LEU A 247 14.51 -1.27 -6.56
CA LEU A 247 14.57 -0.45 -5.36
C LEU A 247 14.33 -1.26 -4.07
N THR A 248 13.69 -2.45 -4.15
CA THR A 248 13.44 -3.31 -2.98
C THR A 248 14.66 -4.16 -2.59
N LYS A 249 15.70 -4.24 -3.42
CA LYS A 249 16.92 -5.02 -3.11
C LYS A 249 17.82 -4.38 -2.04
N GLY A 250 17.42 -3.23 -1.48
CA GLY A 250 18.09 -2.58 -0.35
C GLY A 250 17.71 -3.22 0.98
N ASP A 251 18.58 -3.04 1.99
CA ASP A 251 18.50 -3.72 3.30
C ASP A 251 17.44 -3.11 4.26
N ASP A 252 16.69 -2.08 3.83
CA ASP A 252 15.71 -1.37 4.65
C ASP A 252 14.28 -1.81 4.33
N SER A 253 13.61 -2.42 5.29
CA SER A 253 12.19 -2.83 5.21
C SER A 253 11.21 -1.63 5.08
N ALA A 254 11.70 -0.41 5.25
CA ALA A 254 10.92 0.82 5.15
C ALA A 254 11.63 1.82 4.23
N LEU A 255 11.16 1.91 3.00
CA LEU A 255 11.78 2.71 1.96
C LEU A 255 11.07 4.06 1.78
N THR A 256 11.85 5.12 1.66
CA THR A 256 11.38 6.39 1.09
C THR A 256 11.94 6.47 -0.33
N LEU A 257 11.08 6.40 -1.32
CA LEU A 257 11.45 6.27 -2.73
C LEU A 257 11.09 7.54 -3.49
N ALA A 258 11.86 7.84 -4.54
CA ALA A 258 11.36 8.67 -5.63
C ALA A 258 10.58 7.78 -6.60
N SER A 259 9.31 8.08 -6.82
CA SER A 259 8.45 7.30 -7.72
C SER A 259 9.06 7.21 -9.12
N PRO A 260 9.30 6.02 -9.67
CA PRO A 260 9.75 5.87 -11.07
C PRO A 260 8.72 6.40 -12.07
N LEU A 261 7.43 6.44 -11.70
CA LEU A 261 6.34 6.89 -12.56
C LEU A 261 6.12 8.40 -12.53
N SER A 262 6.28 9.05 -11.36
CA SER A 262 5.91 10.46 -11.17
C SER A 262 7.04 11.36 -10.68
N GLY A 263 8.16 10.79 -10.26
CA GLY A 263 9.28 11.53 -9.62
C GLY A 263 8.96 12.09 -8.23
N ARG A 264 7.77 11.81 -7.68
CA ARG A 264 7.36 12.29 -6.34
C ARG A 264 7.83 11.35 -5.26
N THR A 265 7.95 11.88 -4.04
CA THR A 265 8.28 11.05 -2.87
C THR A 265 7.14 10.10 -2.53
N GLU A 266 7.47 8.83 -2.35
CA GLU A 266 6.57 7.76 -1.95
C GLU A 266 7.16 7.00 -0.77
N TYR A 267 6.29 6.52 0.11
CA TYR A 267 6.65 5.57 1.16
C TYR A 267 6.29 4.18 0.69
N ALA A 268 7.22 3.26 0.88
CA ALA A 268 7.05 1.87 0.50
C ALA A 268 7.35 0.94 1.68
N ALA A 269 6.71 -0.21 1.67
CA ALA A 269 6.99 -1.31 2.57
C ALA A 269 7.00 -2.60 1.78
N GLU A 270 7.91 -3.52 2.12
CA GLU A 270 8.02 -4.80 1.45
C GLU A 270 7.88 -5.99 2.40
N ALA A 271 7.48 -7.14 1.85
CA ALA A 271 7.55 -8.43 2.51
C ALA A 271 7.84 -9.52 1.49
N VAL A 272 8.75 -10.41 1.79
CA VAL A 272 9.14 -11.51 0.91
C VAL A 272 8.59 -12.83 1.46
N SER A 273 7.91 -13.61 0.61
CA SER A 273 7.43 -14.92 0.96
C SER A 273 8.56 -15.96 0.87
N SER A 274 8.83 -16.65 1.96
CA SER A 274 9.73 -17.81 1.97
C SER A 274 9.17 -19.04 1.26
N TYR A 275 7.86 -19.05 0.97
CA TYR A 275 7.19 -20.19 0.34
C TYR A 275 7.09 -20.09 -1.17
N THR A 276 6.67 -18.93 -1.69
CA THR A 276 6.53 -18.66 -3.12
C THR A 276 7.74 -17.95 -3.71
N GLY A 277 8.55 -17.29 -2.90
CA GLY A 277 9.58 -16.36 -3.36
C GLY A 277 9.01 -15.01 -3.80
N TYR A 278 7.72 -14.78 -3.64
CA TYR A 278 7.09 -13.53 -4.06
C TYR A 278 7.44 -12.37 -3.13
N THR A 279 7.77 -11.24 -3.74
CA THR A 279 8.00 -9.95 -3.06
C THR A 279 6.74 -9.11 -3.17
N TYR A 280 6.17 -8.76 -2.02
CA TYR A 280 5.00 -7.90 -1.89
C TYR A 280 5.47 -6.48 -1.60
N LEU A 281 5.13 -5.55 -2.45
CA LEU A 281 5.49 -4.14 -2.33
C LEU A 281 4.23 -3.29 -2.25
N THR A 282 4.04 -2.62 -1.11
CA THR A 282 2.96 -1.65 -0.92
C THR A 282 3.54 -0.25 -0.93
N ILE A 283 2.95 0.64 -1.73
CA ILE A 283 3.45 2.00 -1.98
C ILE A 283 2.34 3.00 -1.73
N GLN A 284 2.67 4.11 -1.07
CA GLN A 284 1.74 5.22 -0.89
C GLN A 284 2.44 6.58 -1.06
N PRO A 285 1.86 7.51 -1.84
CA PRO A 285 2.41 8.85 -2.01
C PRO A 285 2.49 9.60 -0.67
N GLU A 286 3.61 10.31 -0.45
CA GLU A 286 3.81 11.15 0.74
C GLU A 286 2.66 12.15 0.94
N SER A 287 2.14 12.72 -0.14
CA SER A 287 1.03 13.68 -0.10
C SER A 287 -0.25 13.10 0.52
N VAL A 288 -0.52 11.80 0.34
CA VAL A 288 -1.67 11.10 0.94
C VAL A 288 -1.40 10.86 2.42
N VAL A 289 -0.21 10.39 2.76
CA VAL A 289 0.21 10.11 4.15
C VAL A 289 0.19 11.38 5.00
N LEU A 290 0.68 12.51 4.46
CA LEU A 290 0.76 13.77 5.18
C LEU A 290 -0.49 14.66 5.05
N ALA A 291 -1.51 14.26 4.26
CA ALA A 291 -2.74 15.03 4.11
C ALA A 291 -3.41 15.42 5.45
N PRO A 292 -3.49 14.54 6.48
CA PRO A 292 -4.03 14.91 7.79
C PRO A 292 -3.20 16.02 8.48
N VAL A 293 -1.87 16.01 8.30
CA VAL A 293 -0.98 17.05 8.88
C VAL A 293 -1.27 18.41 8.27
N TYR A 294 -1.41 18.48 6.95
CA TYR A 294 -1.73 19.73 6.26
C TYR A 294 -3.09 20.28 6.68
N ASN A 295 -4.08 19.42 6.91
CA ASN A 295 -5.38 19.84 7.43
C ASN A 295 -5.28 20.39 8.85
N LEU A 296 -4.51 19.75 9.73
CA LEU A 296 -4.25 20.23 11.09
C LEU A 296 -3.51 21.58 11.07
N LEU A 297 -2.52 21.75 10.18
CA LEU A 297 -1.81 23.04 10.03
C LEU A 297 -2.74 24.16 9.56
N ARG A 298 -3.70 23.87 8.67
CA ARG A 298 -4.71 24.87 8.24
C ARG A 298 -5.59 25.31 9.41
N ILE A 299 -6.04 24.36 10.24
CA ILE A 299 -6.83 24.65 11.45
C ILE A 299 -5.99 25.47 12.43
N LEU A 300 -4.74 25.09 12.67
CA LEU A 300 -3.82 25.84 13.53
C LEU A 300 -3.60 27.27 13.03
N ALA A 301 -3.39 27.45 11.74
CA ALA A 301 -3.25 28.77 11.13
C ALA A 301 -4.51 29.65 11.31
N ALA A 302 -5.69 29.07 11.18
CA ALA A 302 -6.97 29.75 11.42
C ALA A 302 -7.10 30.17 12.91
N ILE A 303 -6.73 29.30 13.84
CA ILE A 303 -6.71 29.62 15.29
C ILE A 303 -5.73 30.75 15.58
N VAL A 304 -4.52 30.71 15.04
CA VAL A 304 -3.52 31.76 15.21
C VAL A 304 -4.04 33.11 14.66
N ALA A 305 -4.65 33.12 13.50
CA ALA A 305 -5.24 34.31 12.90
C ALA A 305 -6.36 34.89 13.78
N LEU A 306 -7.21 34.02 14.36
CA LEU A 306 -8.24 34.44 15.29
C LEU A 306 -7.64 35.07 16.56
N PHE A 307 -6.65 34.43 17.19
CA PHE A 307 -5.97 34.97 18.36
C PHE A 307 -5.30 36.31 18.10
N LEU A 308 -4.65 36.46 16.94
CA LEU A 308 -4.05 37.76 16.54
C LEU A 308 -5.12 38.84 16.41
N THR A 309 -6.25 38.53 15.77
CA THR A 309 -7.37 39.47 15.62
C THR A 309 -7.94 39.93 16.95
N VAL A 310 -8.20 38.96 17.85
CA VAL A 310 -8.66 39.26 19.22
C VAL A 310 -7.63 40.09 20.01
N SER A 311 -6.35 39.76 19.92
CA SER A 311 -5.27 40.50 20.56
C SER A 311 -5.19 41.97 20.08
N ILE A 312 -5.32 42.18 18.76
CA ILE A 312 -5.37 43.53 18.18
C ILE A 312 -6.60 44.30 18.71
N PHE A 313 -7.76 43.66 18.77
CA PHE A 313 -9.00 44.28 19.24
C PHE A 313 -8.92 44.65 20.73
N ILE A 314 -8.44 43.73 21.58
CA ILE A 314 -8.22 43.99 23.02
C ILE A 314 -7.21 45.14 23.22
N SER A 315 -6.11 45.12 22.51
CA SER A 315 -5.10 46.16 22.59
C SER A 315 -5.63 47.54 22.16
N TYR A 316 -6.43 47.61 21.13
CA TYR A 316 -7.09 48.84 20.70
C TYR A 316 -8.05 49.39 21.77
N ARG A 317 -8.84 48.51 22.39
CA ARG A 317 -9.74 48.87 23.52
C ARG A 317 -8.97 49.38 24.75
N LEU A 318 -7.95 48.63 25.18
CA LEU A 318 -7.07 49.04 26.30
C LEU A 318 -6.33 50.38 26.02
N SER A 319 -5.88 50.60 24.82
CA SER A 319 -5.26 51.87 24.41
C SER A 319 -6.21 53.04 24.55
N ARG A 320 -7.48 52.89 24.22
CA ARG A 320 -8.50 53.95 24.40
C ARG A 320 -8.91 54.15 25.85
N SER A 321 -9.06 53.09 26.64
CA SER A 321 -9.60 53.13 27.97
C SER A 321 -8.61 53.56 29.05
N VAL A 322 -7.34 53.15 28.93
CA VAL A 322 -6.32 53.35 29.97
C VAL A 322 -5.27 54.40 29.60
N VAL A 323 -4.75 54.33 28.37
CA VAL A 323 -3.58 55.14 28.01
C VAL A 323 -3.93 56.58 27.66
N LYS A 324 -5.11 56.85 27.10
CA LYS A 324 -5.53 58.21 26.82
C LYS A 324 -5.73 59.04 28.10
N PRO A 325 -6.47 58.54 29.14
CA PRO A 325 -6.58 59.24 30.43
C PRO A 325 -5.26 59.46 31.14
N VAL A 326 -4.37 58.42 31.15
CA VAL A 326 -3.05 58.54 31.80
C VAL A 326 -2.16 59.59 31.11
N LYS A 327 -2.17 59.66 29.75
CA LYS A 327 -1.47 60.74 29.04
C LYS A 327 -2.03 62.12 29.31
N HIS A 328 -3.34 62.22 29.47
CA HIS A 328 -4.00 63.50 29.82
C HIS A 328 -3.62 63.95 31.23
N LEU A 329 -3.61 63.04 32.22
CA LEU A 329 -3.15 63.29 33.56
C LEU A 329 -1.67 63.74 33.60
N LYS A 330 -0.81 63.05 32.87
CA LYS A 330 0.62 63.45 32.75
C LYS A 330 0.76 64.87 32.18
N HIS A 331 -0.04 65.23 31.18
CA HIS A 331 -0.01 66.57 30.57
C HIS A 331 -0.52 67.66 31.54
N ILE A 332 -1.53 67.35 32.38
CA ILE A 332 -2.01 68.26 33.40
C ILE A 332 -0.95 68.47 34.49
N ILE A 333 -0.31 67.38 34.97
CA ILE A 333 0.75 67.47 35.98
C ILE A 333 1.97 68.32 35.45
N GLN A 334 2.40 68.09 34.22
CA GLN A 334 3.46 68.83 33.59
C GLN A 334 3.10 70.35 33.39
N ARG A 335 1.84 70.70 33.16
CA ARG A 335 1.34 72.05 33.12
C ARG A 335 1.39 72.71 34.50
N MET A 336 0.94 72.00 35.54
CA MET A 336 0.93 72.48 36.92
C MET A 336 2.39 72.77 37.39
N GLU A 337 3.32 71.86 37.02
CA GLU A 337 4.75 72.04 37.36
C GLU A 337 5.39 73.24 36.66
N LEU A 338 5.03 73.49 35.39
CA LEU A 338 5.44 74.68 34.64
C LEU A 338 4.79 75.96 35.18
N ASP A 339 3.55 75.94 35.59
CA ASP A 339 2.85 77.10 36.19
C ASP A 339 3.42 77.42 37.60
N SER A 340 3.79 76.41 38.39
CA SER A 340 4.44 76.63 39.72
C SER A 340 5.84 77.23 39.57
N LEU A 341 6.60 76.77 38.59
CA LEU A 341 7.93 77.37 38.27
C LEU A 341 7.82 78.78 37.68
N GLY A 342 6.72 79.14 37.04
CA GLY A 342 6.41 80.48 36.58
C GLY A 342 6.07 81.49 37.70
N GLN A 343 5.42 81.01 38.77
CA GLN A 343 5.11 81.84 39.94
C GLN A 343 6.28 82.10 40.85
N GLU A 344 7.31 81.26 40.97
CA GLU A 344 8.52 81.52 41.72
C GLU A 344 9.37 82.59 41.09
N LYS A 345 9.25 82.94 39.82
CA LYS A 345 9.95 84.03 39.14
C LYS A 345 9.33 85.45 39.35
N VAL A 346 8.15 85.57 39.93
CA VAL A 346 7.42 86.86 40.07
C VAL A 346 7.60 87.46 41.44
N THR A 347 8.17 86.80 42.44
CA THR A 347 8.34 87.32 43.83
C THR A 347 9.72 87.90 44.15
N ALA A 348 10.49 88.30 43.18
CA ALA A 348 11.71 89.05 43.42
C ALA A 348 11.43 90.59 43.26
N TYR A 349 10.91 91.18 44.35
CA TYR A 349 10.84 92.64 44.46
C TYR A 349 12.23 93.20 44.80
N PRO A 350 12.66 94.28 44.13
CA PRO A 350 13.82 95.01 44.59
C PRO A 350 13.44 95.95 45.77
N VAL A 351 14.07 95.79 46.90
CA VAL A 351 14.04 96.79 47.96
C VAL A 351 14.98 97.98 47.54
N SER A 352 14.39 99.13 47.33
CA SER A 352 15.11 100.42 47.21
C SER A 352 15.29 101.03 48.58
N VAL A 353 16.50 101.49 48.85
CA VAL A 353 16.79 102.56 49.79
C VAL A 353 16.85 103.85 49.06
#